data_f952544c3a8fc74afc6f487e51d59bde
#
_entry.id   f952544c3a8fc74afc6f487e51d59bde
#
_cell.length_a   1.000
_cell.length_b   1.000
_cell.length_c   1.000
_cell.angle_alpha   90.00
_cell.angle_beta   90.00
_cell.angle_gamma   90.00
#
_symmetry.space_group_name_H-M   'P 1'
#
loop_
_entity.id
_entity.type
_entity.pdbx_description
1 polymer ?
#
loop_
_entity_poly.entity_id
_entity_poly.type
_entity_poly.pdbx_seq_one_letter_code
_entity_poly.pdbx_strand_id
1 'polypeptide(L)'
;EQGGDHVATLLKVVVELVVAAVVAVLRLVAGAAHPLGRREAGRRTFVQGAGEVASSLVGPVVVTAGKGLALVQAVLWGQRGERPLTADEHSRLEQIFRGAVALHNVRVVDGFSGLFGINVRPFTLGNTIYMKGYLRRRGPERYAATLVHEAVHVWQNQNVGTRYAVQALWAQLTIDDRYNWEKELTRGRTRWSELNREAQAQLIMHIWQHGRGPNGQGLAVDGQGTGAFFADDPIAPGARFRFGGTDHTALARAATAAVRGARPVRYSRRLRRH
;
A
#
# COMPACT_ATOMS: atom_id res chain seq x y z
N GLU A 1 -5.75 -22.00 31.74
CA GLU A 1 -5.75 -20.52 31.56
C GLU A 1 -4.33 -19.91 31.55
N GLN A 2 -3.39 -20.42 32.38
CA GLN A 2 -2.02 -19.85 32.45
C GLN A 2 -1.18 -20.00 31.17
N GLY A 3 -1.44 -20.98 30.31
CA GLY A 3 -0.68 -21.19 29.07
C GLY A 3 -0.95 -20.13 27.99
N GLY A 4 -2.14 -19.55 27.96
CA GLY A 4 -2.52 -18.51 26.98
C GLY A 4 -1.80 -17.17 27.18
N ASP A 5 -1.61 -16.79 28.44
CA ASP A 5 -0.96 -15.53 28.80
C ASP A 5 0.55 -15.53 28.48
N HIS A 6 1.22 -16.64 28.63
CA HIS A 6 2.64 -16.76 28.29
C HIS A 6 2.88 -16.69 26.79
N VAL A 7 2.00 -17.29 25.98
CA VAL A 7 2.10 -17.23 24.52
C VAL A 7 1.82 -15.81 24.01
N ALA A 8 0.80 -15.15 24.55
CA ALA A 8 0.47 -13.78 24.21
C ALA A 8 1.61 -12.81 24.56
N THR A 9 2.22 -13.00 25.74
CA THR A 9 3.37 -12.21 26.19
C THR A 9 4.60 -12.45 25.30
N LEU A 10 4.90 -13.70 24.96
CA LEU A 10 6.03 -14.05 24.09
C LEU A 10 5.86 -13.43 22.69
N LEU A 11 4.65 -13.49 22.16
CA LEU A 11 4.32 -12.93 20.86
C LEU A 11 4.44 -11.39 20.84
N LYS A 12 4.00 -10.74 21.91
CA LYS A 12 4.16 -9.30 22.10
C LYS A 12 5.64 -8.91 22.10
N VAL A 13 6.46 -9.64 22.86
CA VAL A 13 7.91 -9.41 22.91
C VAL A 13 8.56 -9.61 21.54
N VAL A 14 8.17 -10.64 20.78
CA VAL A 14 8.69 -10.87 19.43
C VAL A 14 8.33 -9.72 18.48
N VAL A 15 7.08 -9.21 18.53
CA VAL A 15 6.66 -8.05 17.73
C VAL A 15 7.43 -6.81 18.12
N GLU A 16 7.55 -6.53 19.41
CA GLU A 16 8.30 -5.39 19.91
C GLU A 16 9.78 -5.45 19.50
N LEU A 17 10.40 -6.63 19.55
CA LEU A 17 11.78 -6.85 19.09
C LEU A 17 11.92 -6.62 17.58
N VAL A 18 11.00 -7.13 16.77
CA VAL A 18 11.02 -6.90 15.30
C VAL A 18 10.84 -5.42 14.98
N VAL A 19 9.88 -4.75 15.62
CA VAL A 19 9.66 -3.31 15.45
C VAL A 19 10.87 -2.52 15.91
N ALA A 20 11.44 -2.85 17.07
CA ALA A 20 12.62 -2.19 17.61
C ALA A 20 13.84 -2.37 16.70
N ALA A 21 14.05 -3.57 16.16
CA ALA A 21 15.13 -3.86 15.21
C ALA A 21 14.98 -3.05 13.91
N VAL A 22 13.78 -2.99 13.36
CA VAL A 22 13.47 -2.18 12.17
C VAL A 22 13.71 -0.69 12.45
N VAL A 23 13.21 -0.18 13.58
CA VAL A 23 13.41 1.22 13.97
C VAL A 23 14.89 1.52 14.24
N ALA A 24 15.63 0.61 14.86
CA ALA A 24 17.07 0.76 15.10
C ALA A 24 17.86 0.84 13.79
N VAL A 25 17.58 -0.04 12.82
CA VAL A 25 18.21 0.00 11.49
C VAL A 25 17.88 1.30 10.76
N LEU A 26 16.62 1.73 10.81
CA LEU A 26 16.18 2.99 10.20
C LEU A 26 16.87 4.21 10.85
N ARG A 27 17.04 4.21 12.18
CA ARG A 27 17.76 5.26 12.92
C ARG A 27 19.26 5.26 12.61
N LEU A 28 19.87 4.09 12.45
CA LEU A 28 21.27 3.95 12.09
C LEU A 28 21.56 4.53 10.71
N VAL A 29 20.68 4.24 9.73
CA VAL A 29 20.74 4.81 8.38
C VAL A 29 20.52 6.32 8.39
N ALA A 30 19.55 6.80 9.16
CA ALA A 30 19.30 8.24 9.33
C ALA A 30 20.47 8.94 10.05
N GLY A 31 21.05 8.30 11.09
CA GLY A 31 22.19 8.82 11.83
C GLY A 31 23.49 8.87 11.00
N ALA A 32 23.73 7.85 10.17
CA ALA A 32 24.87 7.84 9.26
C ALA A 32 24.79 8.95 8.17
N ALA A 33 23.60 9.43 7.86
CA ALA A 33 23.38 10.54 6.94
C ALA A 33 23.60 11.93 7.57
N HIS A 34 23.68 12.03 8.89
CA HIS A 34 23.74 13.31 9.61
C HIS A 34 25.10 14.04 9.52
N PRO A 35 26.28 13.38 9.51
CA PRO A 35 27.56 14.10 9.50
C PRO A 35 28.04 14.59 8.12
N LEU A 36 27.41 14.16 7.02
CA LEU A 36 27.90 14.43 5.66
C LEU A 36 27.32 15.69 5.00
N GLY A 37 26.93 16.62 5.81
CA GLY A 37 26.19 17.65 5.47
C GLY A 37 26.11 18.91 4.88
N ARG A 38 26.90 19.80 4.56
CA ARG A 38 26.62 21.19 4.19
C ARG A 38 26.23 21.49 2.73
N ARG A 39 26.01 20.50 1.87
CA ARG A 39 25.50 20.72 0.50
C ARG A 39 24.17 19.98 0.33
N GLU A 40 23.07 20.72 0.31
CA GLU A 40 21.70 20.18 0.30
C GLU A 40 21.42 19.17 -0.84
N ALA A 41 21.95 19.37 -2.02
CA ALA A 41 21.74 18.48 -3.16
C ALA A 41 22.39 17.11 -2.96
N GLY A 42 23.67 17.06 -2.52
CA GLY A 42 24.37 15.80 -2.26
C GLY A 42 23.80 15.01 -1.09
N ARG A 43 23.26 15.71 -0.06
CA ARG A 43 22.61 15.09 1.09
C ARG A 43 21.32 14.38 0.70
N ARG A 44 20.49 14.98 -0.17
CA ARG A 44 19.23 14.36 -0.64
C ARG A 44 19.49 13.06 -1.40
N THR A 45 20.48 13.06 -2.29
CA THR A 45 20.84 11.88 -3.09
C THR A 45 21.44 10.76 -2.21
N PHE A 46 22.29 11.10 -1.25
CA PHE A 46 22.87 10.13 -0.32
C PHE A 46 21.82 9.52 0.63
N VAL A 47 20.94 10.33 1.21
CA VAL A 47 19.86 9.85 2.10
C VAL A 47 18.88 8.96 1.34
N GLN A 48 18.56 9.30 0.08
CA GLN A 48 17.74 8.45 -0.78
C GLN A 48 18.44 7.12 -1.10
N GLY A 49 19.70 7.15 -1.52
CA GLY A 49 20.47 5.95 -1.81
C GLY A 49 20.67 5.04 -0.60
N ALA A 50 21.00 5.59 0.56
CA ALA A 50 21.14 4.85 1.80
C ALA A 50 19.79 4.26 2.26
N GLY A 51 18.70 5.01 2.09
CA GLY A 51 17.33 4.55 2.35
C GLY A 51 16.92 3.40 1.42
N GLU A 52 17.32 3.44 0.16
CA GLU A 52 17.05 2.36 -0.81
C GLU A 52 17.80 1.08 -0.48
N VAL A 53 19.09 1.17 -0.14
CA VAL A 53 19.90 0.01 0.27
C VAL A 53 19.35 -0.60 1.56
N ALA A 54 19.09 0.21 2.58
CA ALA A 54 18.50 -0.27 3.83
C ALA A 54 17.14 -0.92 3.61
N SER A 55 16.27 -0.31 2.78
CA SER A 55 14.95 -0.87 2.49
C SER A 55 15.02 -2.17 1.69
N SER A 56 16.03 -2.38 0.87
CA SER A 56 16.21 -3.63 0.13
C SER A 56 16.67 -4.80 1.01
N LEU A 57 17.41 -4.52 2.08
CA LEU A 57 17.86 -5.52 3.04
C LEU A 57 16.79 -5.82 4.11
N VAL A 58 16.11 -4.79 4.59
CA VAL A 58 15.13 -4.90 5.69
C VAL A 58 13.75 -5.30 5.18
N GLY A 59 13.39 -4.92 3.95
CA GLY A 59 12.07 -5.21 3.36
C GLY A 59 11.68 -6.69 3.42
N PRO A 60 12.50 -7.62 2.93
CA PRO A 60 12.23 -9.05 3.00
C PRO A 60 12.04 -9.55 4.43
N VAL A 61 12.84 -9.05 5.38
CA VAL A 61 12.75 -9.44 6.80
C VAL A 61 11.43 -8.98 7.40
N VAL A 62 11.03 -7.73 7.16
CA VAL A 62 9.76 -7.17 7.66
C VAL A 62 8.55 -7.95 7.11
N VAL A 63 8.53 -8.20 5.80
CA VAL A 63 7.43 -8.95 5.17
C VAL A 63 7.39 -10.40 5.68
N THR A 64 8.53 -11.07 5.76
CA THR A 64 8.61 -12.47 6.21
C THR A 64 8.25 -12.61 7.69
N ALA A 65 8.78 -11.76 8.57
CA ALA A 65 8.45 -11.77 9.98
C ALA A 65 6.96 -11.44 10.21
N GLY A 66 6.44 -10.43 9.50
CA GLY A 66 5.01 -10.09 9.54
C GLY A 66 4.11 -11.24 9.07
N LYS A 67 4.48 -11.94 8.00
CA LYS A 67 3.75 -13.12 7.52
C LYS A 67 3.83 -14.30 8.49
N GLY A 68 5.01 -14.56 9.07
CA GLY A 68 5.18 -15.57 10.10
C GLY A 68 4.30 -15.29 11.32
N LEU A 69 4.28 -14.05 11.78
CA LEU A 69 3.40 -13.60 12.86
C LEU A 69 1.92 -13.75 12.49
N ALA A 70 1.51 -13.38 11.28
CA ALA A 70 0.15 -13.55 10.81
C ALA A 70 -0.29 -15.02 10.83
N LEU A 71 0.58 -15.93 10.40
CA LEU A 71 0.32 -17.38 10.43
C LEU A 71 0.16 -17.88 11.85
N VAL A 72 1.07 -17.52 12.77
CA VAL A 72 1.00 -17.90 14.18
C VAL A 72 -0.29 -17.39 14.81
N GLN A 73 -0.67 -16.15 14.56
CA GLN A 73 -1.93 -15.57 15.03
C GLN A 73 -3.16 -16.30 14.47
N ALA A 74 -3.16 -16.66 13.20
CA ALA A 74 -4.25 -17.38 12.57
C ALA A 74 -4.49 -18.74 13.25
N VAL A 75 -3.41 -19.45 13.62
CA VAL A 75 -3.48 -20.73 14.31
C VAL A 75 -3.93 -20.58 15.77
N LEU A 76 -3.32 -19.63 16.51
CA LEU A 76 -3.56 -19.51 17.97
C LEU A 76 -4.93 -18.91 18.32
N TRP A 77 -5.44 -18.01 17.52
CA TRP A 77 -6.72 -17.31 17.80
C TRP A 77 -7.87 -17.71 16.89
N GLY A 78 -7.73 -18.79 16.11
CA GLY A 78 -8.78 -19.26 15.22
C GLY A 78 -9.24 -18.17 14.25
N GLN A 79 -8.31 -17.30 13.85
CA GLN A 79 -8.60 -16.20 12.94
C GLN A 79 -9.23 -16.76 11.67
N ARG A 80 -10.42 -16.25 11.29
CA ARG A 80 -11.03 -16.59 10.01
C ARG A 80 -10.01 -16.28 8.91
N GLY A 81 -9.73 -17.30 8.10
CA GLY A 81 -8.63 -17.30 7.18
C GLY A 81 -8.68 -16.19 6.16
N GLU A 82 -7.58 -15.99 5.49
CA GLU A 82 -7.46 -15.16 4.30
C GLU A 82 -8.43 -15.69 3.24
N ARG A 83 -9.35 -14.85 2.78
CA ARG A 83 -10.23 -15.18 1.64
C ARG A 83 -9.68 -14.59 0.34
N PRO A 84 -9.99 -15.17 -0.83
CA PRO A 84 -9.77 -14.51 -2.10
C PRO A 84 -10.62 -13.24 -2.23
N LEU A 85 -10.32 -12.42 -3.22
CA LEU A 85 -11.19 -11.32 -3.63
C LEU A 85 -12.56 -11.87 -4.06
N THR A 86 -13.63 -11.16 -3.74
CA THR A 86 -14.94 -11.41 -4.34
C THR A 86 -14.93 -11.04 -5.83
N ALA A 87 -15.93 -11.47 -6.59
CA ALA A 87 -16.04 -11.14 -8.01
C ALA A 87 -16.07 -9.61 -8.24
N ASP A 88 -16.81 -8.87 -7.41
CA ASP A 88 -16.90 -7.41 -7.48
C ASP A 88 -15.57 -6.73 -7.12
N GLU A 89 -14.90 -7.17 -6.05
CA GLU A 89 -13.59 -6.68 -5.66
C GLU A 89 -12.57 -6.91 -6.78
N HIS A 90 -12.56 -8.12 -7.33
CA HIS A 90 -11.68 -8.49 -8.43
C HIS A 90 -11.93 -7.62 -9.67
N SER A 91 -13.19 -7.50 -10.10
CA SER A 91 -13.57 -6.69 -11.26
C SER A 91 -13.15 -5.22 -11.11
N ARG A 92 -13.38 -4.65 -9.93
CA ARG A 92 -12.99 -3.29 -9.60
C ARG A 92 -11.49 -3.06 -9.67
N LEU A 93 -10.71 -3.97 -9.11
CA LEU A 93 -9.26 -3.87 -9.12
C LEU A 93 -8.68 -4.17 -10.52
N GLU A 94 -9.28 -5.11 -11.26
CA GLU A 94 -8.88 -5.38 -12.64
C GLU A 94 -9.10 -4.16 -13.54
N GLN A 95 -10.19 -3.43 -13.36
CA GLN A 95 -10.43 -2.18 -14.08
C GLN A 95 -9.31 -1.15 -13.87
N ILE A 96 -8.75 -1.08 -12.66
CA ILE A 96 -7.67 -0.15 -12.33
C ILE A 96 -6.33 -0.63 -12.89
N PHE A 97 -5.95 -1.89 -12.62
CA PHE A 97 -4.60 -2.39 -12.82
C PHE A 97 -4.37 -3.12 -14.15
N ARG A 98 -5.44 -3.60 -14.82
CA ARG A 98 -5.37 -4.26 -16.14
C ARG A 98 -4.29 -5.34 -16.23
N GLY A 99 -4.28 -6.27 -15.27
CA GLY A 99 -3.32 -7.38 -15.23
C GLY A 99 -1.94 -7.02 -14.68
N ALA A 100 -1.66 -5.76 -14.33
CA ALA A 100 -0.40 -5.36 -13.67
C ALA A 100 -0.31 -5.82 -12.21
N VAL A 101 -1.39 -6.36 -11.65
CA VAL A 101 -1.43 -7.05 -10.35
C VAL A 101 -1.93 -8.47 -10.57
N ALA A 102 -1.21 -9.44 -10.02
CA ALA A 102 -1.64 -10.84 -10.01
C ALA A 102 -2.77 -11.01 -8.96
N LEU A 103 -3.99 -10.58 -9.30
CA LEU A 103 -5.14 -10.50 -8.39
C LEU A 103 -5.53 -11.87 -7.80
N HIS A 104 -5.29 -12.97 -8.51
CA HIS A 104 -5.52 -14.33 -8.00
C HIS A 104 -4.67 -14.67 -6.76
N ASN A 105 -3.56 -13.96 -6.55
CA ASN A 105 -2.69 -14.09 -5.37
C ASN A 105 -3.08 -13.17 -4.22
N VAL A 106 -4.00 -12.23 -4.45
CA VAL A 106 -4.45 -11.29 -3.41
C VAL A 106 -5.37 -12.01 -2.43
N ARG A 107 -5.18 -11.72 -1.15
CA ARG A 107 -6.00 -12.23 -0.06
C ARG A 107 -6.52 -11.08 0.78
N VAL A 108 -7.70 -11.25 1.34
CA VAL A 108 -8.34 -10.26 2.21
C VAL A 108 -8.67 -10.90 3.56
N VAL A 109 -8.36 -10.19 4.62
CA VAL A 109 -8.73 -10.54 6.01
C VAL A 109 -9.72 -9.49 6.51
N ASP A 110 -11.00 -9.84 6.57
CA ASP A 110 -12.06 -8.90 6.97
C ASP A 110 -12.27 -8.81 8.49
N GLY A 111 -11.77 -9.76 9.22
CA GLY A 111 -12.02 -9.92 10.65
C GLY A 111 -10.98 -9.29 11.57
N PHE A 112 -11.01 -9.76 12.80
CA PHE A 112 -10.00 -9.46 13.80
C PHE A 112 -8.62 -9.97 13.34
N SER A 113 -7.59 -9.15 13.51
CA SER A 113 -6.24 -9.41 12.98
C SER A 113 -5.22 -9.64 14.11
N GLY A 114 -5.65 -10.15 15.25
CA GLY A 114 -4.77 -10.42 16.39
C GLY A 114 -3.99 -9.18 16.84
N LEU A 115 -2.68 -9.29 16.99
CA LEU A 115 -1.80 -8.19 17.36
C LEU A 115 -1.79 -7.05 16.33
N PHE A 116 -2.07 -7.33 15.06
CA PHE A 116 -2.30 -6.29 14.06
C PHE A 116 -3.57 -5.48 14.33
N GLY A 117 -4.46 -5.95 15.22
CA GLY A 117 -5.67 -5.26 15.67
C GLY A 117 -5.41 -4.02 16.52
N ILE A 118 -4.20 -3.85 17.07
CA ILE A 118 -3.80 -2.68 17.88
C ILE A 118 -3.93 -1.40 17.04
N ASN A 119 -3.56 -1.45 15.76
CA ASN A 119 -3.83 -0.38 14.83
C ASN A 119 -5.21 -0.57 14.19
N VAL A 120 -6.12 0.37 14.37
CA VAL A 120 -7.49 0.32 13.85
C VAL A 120 -7.59 0.55 12.34
N ARG A 121 -6.52 0.94 11.66
CA ARG A 121 -6.52 1.22 10.23
C ARG A 121 -6.27 -0.07 9.43
N PRO A 122 -6.91 -0.22 8.25
CA PRO A 122 -6.51 -1.22 7.26
C PRO A 122 -5.04 -1.08 6.89
N PHE A 123 -4.42 -2.16 6.44
CA PHE A 123 -3.05 -2.17 5.93
C PHE A 123 -2.79 -3.38 5.05
N THR A 124 -1.73 -3.32 4.26
CA THR A 124 -1.30 -4.40 3.36
C THR A 124 0.05 -4.96 3.78
N LEU A 125 0.16 -6.29 3.77
CA LEU A 125 1.41 -7.00 3.98
C LEU A 125 1.63 -8.04 2.86
N GLY A 126 2.53 -7.76 1.96
CA GLY A 126 2.74 -8.57 0.76
C GLY A 126 1.51 -8.54 -0.14
N ASN A 127 0.88 -9.70 -0.35
CA ASN A 127 -0.35 -9.84 -1.13
C ASN A 127 -1.62 -9.93 -0.26
N THR A 128 -1.52 -9.73 1.04
CA THR A 128 -2.68 -9.81 1.95
C THR A 128 -3.07 -8.43 2.46
N ILE A 129 -4.34 -8.09 2.28
CA ILE A 129 -4.99 -6.85 2.70
C ILE A 129 -5.78 -7.14 3.99
N TYR A 130 -5.48 -6.43 5.07
CA TYR A 130 -6.13 -6.57 6.37
C TYR A 130 -7.16 -5.45 6.55
N MET A 131 -8.44 -5.73 6.26
CA MET A 131 -9.54 -4.76 6.33
C MET A 131 -10.11 -4.56 7.74
N LYS A 132 -9.82 -5.47 8.67
CA LYS A 132 -10.12 -5.34 10.12
C LYS A 132 -11.59 -5.00 10.45
N GLY A 133 -12.51 -5.60 9.74
CA GLY A 133 -13.94 -5.31 9.89
C GLY A 133 -14.32 -3.89 9.43
N TYR A 134 -13.55 -3.30 8.54
CA TYR A 134 -13.76 -1.94 8.06
C TYR A 134 -15.11 -1.76 7.38
N LEU A 135 -15.55 -2.77 6.61
CA LEU A 135 -16.87 -2.78 5.97
C LEU A 135 -17.99 -2.57 6.99
N ARG A 136 -17.98 -3.34 8.08
CA ARG A 136 -19.00 -3.26 9.13
C ARG A 136 -19.00 -1.90 9.84
N ARG A 137 -17.82 -1.26 10.00
CA ARG A 137 -17.68 -0.01 10.74
C ARG A 137 -17.89 1.25 9.91
N ARG A 138 -17.59 1.19 8.62
CA ARG A 138 -17.52 2.37 7.75
C ARG A 138 -18.41 2.32 6.52
N GLY A 139 -19.06 1.18 6.28
CA GLY A 139 -19.94 0.96 5.14
C GLY A 139 -19.21 0.58 3.84
N PRO A 140 -19.99 0.13 2.82
CA PRO A 140 -19.44 -0.48 1.60
C PRO A 140 -18.61 0.48 0.75
N GLU A 141 -18.94 1.76 0.73
CA GLU A 141 -18.26 2.77 -0.08
C GLU A 141 -16.83 3.05 0.41
N ARG A 142 -16.73 3.30 1.72
CA ARG A 142 -15.41 3.53 2.35
C ARG A 142 -14.58 2.26 2.33
N TYR A 143 -15.24 1.10 2.41
CA TYR A 143 -14.57 -0.17 2.22
C TYR A 143 -13.96 -0.26 0.82
N ALA A 144 -14.74 0.03 -0.22
CA ALA A 144 -14.28 -0.04 -1.60
C ALA A 144 -13.13 0.92 -1.89
N ALA A 145 -13.22 2.17 -1.43
CA ALA A 145 -12.15 3.15 -1.56
C ALA A 145 -10.88 2.69 -0.84
N THR A 146 -11.02 2.18 0.38
CA THR A 146 -9.89 1.67 1.15
C THR A 146 -9.28 0.43 0.50
N LEU A 147 -10.11 -0.47 -0.05
CA LEU A 147 -9.61 -1.62 -0.81
C LEU A 147 -8.75 -1.19 -2.01
N VAL A 148 -9.16 -0.16 -2.73
CA VAL A 148 -8.36 0.42 -3.83
C VAL A 148 -7.03 0.96 -3.29
N HIS A 149 -7.04 1.70 -2.19
CA HIS A 149 -5.82 2.20 -1.56
C HIS A 149 -4.85 1.06 -1.20
N GLU A 150 -5.34 0.06 -0.49
CA GLU A 150 -4.55 -1.10 -0.05
C GLU A 150 -4.08 -1.95 -1.23
N ALA A 151 -4.86 -2.04 -2.31
CA ALA A 151 -4.45 -2.75 -3.52
C ALA A 151 -3.29 -2.06 -4.26
N VAL A 152 -3.12 -0.74 -4.12
CA VAL A 152 -1.90 -0.07 -4.62
C VAL A 152 -0.67 -0.55 -3.86
N HIS A 153 -0.77 -0.82 -2.55
CA HIS A 153 0.32 -1.42 -1.79
C HIS A 153 0.63 -2.85 -2.25
N VAL A 154 -0.37 -3.62 -2.65
CA VAL A 154 -0.15 -4.93 -3.32
C VAL A 154 0.60 -4.73 -4.65
N TRP A 155 0.17 -3.75 -5.45
CA TRP A 155 0.87 -3.40 -6.69
C TRP A 155 2.34 -3.01 -6.42
N GLN A 156 2.60 -2.18 -5.42
CA GLN A 156 3.95 -1.80 -5.00
C GLN A 156 4.76 -3.02 -4.58
N ASN A 157 4.17 -3.97 -3.82
CA ASN A 157 4.83 -5.21 -3.46
C ASN A 157 5.22 -6.05 -4.68
N GLN A 158 4.29 -6.21 -5.64
CA GLN A 158 4.50 -7.08 -6.79
C GLN A 158 5.43 -6.48 -7.86
N ASN A 159 5.50 -5.14 -7.96
CA ASN A 159 6.24 -4.45 -9.02
C ASN A 159 7.49 -3.72 -8.53
N VAL A 160 7.54 -3.32 -7.26
CA VAL A 160 8.69 -2.64 -6.64
C VAL A 160 9.46 -3.59 -5.72
N GLY A 161 8.80 -4.65 -5.27
CA GLY A 161 9.34 -5.63 -4.33
C GLY A 161 9.16 -5.19 -2.88
N THR A 162 9.68 -6.00 -1.95
CA THR A 162 9.47 -5.85 -0.50
C THR A 162 9.97 -4.52 0.09
N ARG A 163 10.78 -3.78 -0.66
CA ARG A 163 11.22 -2.41 -0.29
C ARG A 163 10.05 -1.46 0.00
N TYR A 164 8.88 -1.69 -0.66
CA TYR A 164 7.71 -0.85 -0.44
C TYR A 164 7.29 -0.83 1.04
N ALA A 165 7.34 -1.97 1.74
CA ALA A 165 6.90 -2.08 3.12
C ALA A 165 7.72 -1.20 4.07
N VAL A 166 9.05 -1.16 3.85
CA VAL A 166 9.93 -0.28 4.63
C VAL A 166 9.73 1.18 4.26
N GLN A 167 9.52 1.49 2.97
CA GLN A 167 9.26 2.85 2.52
C GLN A 167 7.92 3.38 3.03
N ALA A 168 6.87 2.55 3.05
CA ALA A 168 5.58 2.90 3.64
C ALA A 168 5.70 3.11 5.16
N LEU A 169 6.38 2.20 5.87
CA LEU A 169 6.65 2.34 7.29
C LEU A 169 7.47 3.60 7.61
N TRP A 170 8.50 3.87 6.81
CA TRP A 170 9.30 5.10 6.93
C TRP A 170 8.45 6.35 6.74
N ALA A 171 7.61 6.39 5.71
CA ALA A 171 6.68 7.48 5.48
C ALA A 171 5.72 7.66 6.67
N GLN A 172 5.26 6.56 7.26
CA GLN A 172 4.40 6.59 8.44
C GLN A 172 5.08 7.19 9.69
N LEU A 173 6.39 7.02 9.82
CA LEU A 173 7.15 7.49 10.98
C LEU A 173 7.71 8.91 10.81
N THR A 174 7.91 9.37 9.58
CA THR A 174 8.70 10.59 9.30
C THR A 174 7.96 11.67 8.54
N ILE A 175 6.80 11.35 7.93
CA ILE A 175 6.04 12.30 7.11
C ILE A 175 4.68 12.55 7.77
N ASP A 176 4.48 13.75 8.31
CA ASP A 176 3.23 14.13 8.99
C ASP A 176 2.01 14.04 8.07
N ASP A 177 2.13 14.48 6.81
CA ASP A 177 1.05 14.50 5.82
C ASP A 177 1.23 13.43 4.73
N ARG A 178 1.68 12.25 5.10
CA ARG A 178 2.04 11.15 4.16
C ARG A 178 0.98 10.77 3.14
N TYR A 179 -0.29 10.93 3.50
CA TYR A 179 -1.42 10.64 2.61
C TYR A 179 -1.79 11.83 1.69
N ASN A 180 -1.20 13.00 1.91
CA ASN A 180 -1.56 14.21 1.16
C ASN A 180 -0.66 14.37 -0.07
N TRP A 181 -1.08 13.78 -1.19
CA TRP A 181 -0.36 13.89 -2.46
C TRP A 181 -0.35 15.34 -3.01
N GLU A 182 -1.38 16.16 -2.75
CA GLU A 182 -1.37 17.57 -3.16
C GLU A 182 -0.24 18.33 -2.47
N LYS A 183 0.00 18.04 -1.20
CA LYS A 183 1.11 18.64 -0.44
C LYS A 183 2.48 18.18 -0.96
N GLU A 184 2.58 16.95 -1.50
CA GLU A 184 3.77 16.50 -2.20
C GLU A 184 4.02 17.34 -3.47
N LEU A 185 2.96 17.68 -4.21
CA LEU A 185 3.06 18.59 -5.37
C LEU A 185 3.59 19.97 -4.99
N THR A 186 3.10 20.56 -3.89
CA THR A 186 3.60 21.86 -3.41
C THR A 186 5.07 21.81 -2.97
N ARG A 187 5.57 20.63 -2.65
CA ARG A 187 6.99 20.37 -2.35
C ARG A 187 7.84 20.12 -3.60
N GLY A 188 7.27 20.30 -4.80
CA GLY A 188 7.94 20.11 -6.07
C GLY A 188 8.00 18.68 -6.59
N ARG A 189 7.29 17.73 -5.96
CA ARG A 189 7.20 16.33 -6.40
C ARG A 189 6.04 16.18 -7.39
N THR A 190 6.26 16.56 -8.63
CA THR A 190 5.18 16.67 -9.62
C THR A 190 4.92 15.39 -10.41
N ARG A 191 5.81 14.40 -10.31
CA ARG A 191 5.70 13.13 -11.03
C ARG A 191 5.21 12.02 -10.11
N TRP A 192 4.45 11.09 -10.65
CA TRP A 192 4.02 9.89 -9.94
C TRP A 192 5.15 9.17 -9.18
N SER A 193 6.31 8.96 -9.83
CA SER A 193 7.46 8.26 -9.25
C SER A 193 8.13 9.00 -8.08
N GLU A 194 7.89 10.31 -7.94
CA GLU A 194 8.46 11.16 -6.89
C GLU A 194 7.59 11.19 -5.62
N LEU A 195 6.31 10.82 -5.75
CA LEU A 195 5.40 10.76 -4.62
C LEU A 195 5.82 9.63 -3.65
N ASN A 196 5.65 9.86 -2.37
CA ASN A 196 5.82 8.79 -1.38
C ASN A 196 4.76 7.68 -1.57
N ARG A 197 4.98 6.49 -1.00
CA ARG A 197 4.15 5.31 -1.24
C ARG A 197 2.69 5.47 -0.80
N GLU A 198 2.48 6.15 0.31
CA GLU A 198 1.12 6.44 0.82
C GLU A 198 0.41 7.47 -0.06
N ALA A 199 1.12 8.52 -0.49
CA ALA A 199 0.58 9.51 -1.41
C ALA A 199 0.22 8.91 -2.78
N GLN A 200 1.01 7.94 -3.28
CA GLN A 200 0.68 7.17 -4.48
C GLN A 200 -0.64 6.40 -4.30
N ALA A 201 -0.78 5.68 -3.19
CA ALA A 201 -1.99 4.91 -2.90
C ALA A 201 -3.22 5.82 -2.77
N GLN A 202 -3.06 6.94 -2.06
CA GLN A 202 -4.11 7.93 -1.88
C GLN A 202 -4.52 8.59 -3.20
N LEU A 203 -3.57 8.89 -4.09
CA LEU A 203 -3.87 9.47 -5.41
C LEU A 203 -4.71 8.52 -6.26
N ILE A 204 -4.35 7.25 -6.39
CA ILE A 204 -5.13 6.27 -7.15
C ILE A 204 -6.54 6.11 -6.55
N MET A 205 -6.66 6.05 -5.22
CA MET A 205 -7.95 6.01 -4.54
C MET A 205 -8.79 7.25 -4.88
N HIS A 206 -8.23 8.46 -4.83
CA HIS A 206 -8.95 9.69 -5.18
C HIS A 206 -9.33 9.74 -6.67
N ILE A 207 -8.47 9.26 -7.58
CA ILE A 207 -8.82 9.14 -9.01
C ILE A 207 -10.01 8.19 -9.17
N TRP A 208 -10.03 7.07 -8.44
CA TRP A 208 -11.13 6.12 -8.46
C TRP A 208 -12.43 6.75 -7.94
N GLN A 209 -12.35 7.53 -6.85
CA GLN A 209 -13.52 8.18 -6.24
C GLN A 209 -14.06 9.38 -7.03
N HIS A 210 -13.17 10.22 -7.56
CA HIS A 210 -13.52 11.54 -8.07
C HIS A 210 -13.24 11.72 -9.58
N GLY A 211 -12.59 10.74 -10.19
CA GLY A 211 -12.30 10.77 -11.61
C GLY A 211 -13.55 10.49 -12.46
N ARG A 212 -13.66 11.18 -13.58
CA ARG A 212 -14.80 11.10 -14.51
C ARG A 212 -14.36 10.47 -15.83
N GLY A 213 -15.23 9.67 -16.41
CA GLY A 213 -15.09 9.18 -17.78
C GLY A 213 -15.34 10.26 -18.82
N PRO A 214 -15.20 9.91 -20.12
CA PRO A 214 -15.28 10.86 -21.25
C PRO A 214 -16.59 11.64 -21.30
N ASN A 215 -17.71 11.05 -20.92
CA ASN A 215 -19.05 11.63 -20.97
C ASN A 215 -19.50 12.24 -19.62
N GLY A 216 -18.55 12.60 -18.77
CA GLY A 216 -18.86 13.14 -17.45
C GLY A 216 -19.35 12.10 -16.44
N GLN A 217 -19.43 10.82 -16.83
CA GLN A 217 -19.79 9.71 -15.95
C GLN A 217 -18.77 9.61 -14.79
N GLY A 218 -19.21 9.18 -13.63
CA GLY A 218 -18.28 8.85 -12.56
C GLY A 218 -18.51 9.52 -11.23
N LEU A 219 -19.54 10.35 -11.11
CA LEU A 219 -20.13 10.64 -9.83
C LEU A 219 -21.42 9.87 -9.74
N ALA A 220 -21.50 8.88 -8.88
CA ALA A 220 -22.78 8.39 -8.42
C ALA A 220 -23.53 9.55 -7.77
N VAL A 221 -24.87 9.45 -7.72
CA VAL A 221 -25.76 10.47 -7.16
C VAL A 221 -25.37 10.85 -5.73
N ASP A 222 -24.62 9.96 -5.03
CA ASP A 222 -24.21 10.11 -3.64
C ASP A 222 -22.70 10.40 -3.45
N GLY A 223 -21.98 10.84 -4.49
CA GLY A 223 -20.55 11.12 -4.40
C GLY A 223 -19.64 9.88 -4.32
N GLN A 224 -20.22 8.70 -4.60
CA GLN A 224 -19.48 7.43 -4.59
C GLN A 224 -18.54 7.32 -5.79
N GLY A 225 -17.35 6.81 -5.55
CA GLY A 225 -16.42 6.48 -6.61
C GLY A 225 -16.95 5.35 -7.48
N THR A 226 -17.00 5.56 -8.78
CA THR A 226 -17.45 4.56 -9.75
C THR A 226 -16.30 3.93 -10.53
N GLY A 227 -15.08 4.46 -10.39
CA GLY A 227 -13.94 4.05 -11.21
C GLY A 227 -14.04 4.47 -12.68
N ALA A 228 -14.99 5.34 -13.05
CA ALA A 228 -15.26 5.71 -14.45
C ALA A 228 -14.04 6.27 -15.20
N PHE A 229 -13.10 6.90 -14.49
CA PHE A 229 -11.83 7.32 -15.06
C PHE A 229 -11.03 6.16 -15.64
N PHE A 230 -11.15 4.98 -15.02
CA PHE A 230 -10.40 3.77 -15.39
C PHE A 230 -11.15 2.87 -16.38
N ALA A 231 -12.35 3.26 -16.84
CA ALA A 231 -13.19 2.38 -17.67
C ALA A 231 -12.50 1.93 -18.96
N ASP A 232 -11.76 2.83 -19.58
CA ASP A 232 -11.10 2.59 -20.86
C ASP A 232 -9.62 2.22 -20.72
N ASP A 233 -9.09 1.54 -21.74
CA ASP A 233 -7.68 1.24 -21.88
C ASP A 233 -7.27 1.38 -23.37
N PRO A 234 -6.49 2.40 -23.71
CA PRO A 234 -5.98 3.49 -22.86
C PRO A 234 -7.08 4.42 -22.35
N ILE A 235 -6.77 5.18 -21.30
CA ILE A 235 -7.72 6.15 -20.73
C ILE A 235 -8.19 7.12 -21.80
N ALA A 236 -9.51 7.18 -22.01
CA ALA A 236 -10.12 7.99 -23.08
C ALA A 236 -9.75 9.48 -22.98
N PRO A 237 -9.58 10.18 -24.11
CA PRO A 237 -9.20 11.60 -24.12
C PRO A 237 -10.11 12.49 -23.29
N GLY A 238 -11.41 12.19 -23.25
CA GLY A 238 -12.43 12.95 -22.50
C GLY A 238 -12.40 12.74 -20.98
N ALA A 239 -11.76 11.70 -20.47
CA ALA A 239 -11.68 11.44 -19.04
C ALA A 239 -10.95 12.57 -18.29
N ARG A 240 -11.48 12.98 -17.13
CA ARG A 240 -10.98 14.09 -16.31
C ARG A 240 -10.85 13.72 -14.85
N PHE A 241 -9.85 14.31 -14.20
CA PHE A 241 -9.71 14.22 -12.74
C PHE A 241 -9.48 15.61 -12.16
N ARG A 242 -10.45 16.09 -11.40
CA ARG A 242 -10.35 17.35 -10.65
C ARG A 242 -10.46 17.07 -9.18
N PHE A 243 -9.59 17.69 -8.40
CA PHE A 243 -9.57 17.55 -6.94
C PHE A 243 -9.19 18.89 -6.30
N GLY A 244 -9.83 19.26 -5.20
CA GLY A 244 -9.59 20.56 -4.55
C GLY A 244 -9.80 21.77 -5.48
N GLY A 245 -10.67 21.66 -6.49
CA GLY A 245 -10.91 22.72 -7.49
C GLY A 245 -9.90 22.73 -8.65
N THR A 246 -8.79 22.01 -8.56
CA THR A 246 -7.70 21.98 -9.55
C THR A 246 -7.84 20.80 -10.50
N ASP A 247 -7.44 20.99 -11.77
CA ASP A 247 -7.36 19.91 -12.76
C ASP A 247 -6.02 19.17 -12.64
N HIS A 248 -6.09 17.91 -12.25
CA HIS A 248 -4.95 17.00 -12.11
C HIS A 248 -5.00 15.86 -13.13
N THR A 249 -5.72 16.02 -14.24
CA THR A 249 -5.92 14.98 -15.26
C THR A 249 -4.60 14.46 -15.83
N ALA A 250 -3.62 15.33 -16.07
CA ALA A 250 -2.30 14.89 -16.58
C ALA A 250 -1.58 13.98 -15.60
N LEU A 251 -1.59 14.31 -14.30
CA LEU A 251 -1.00 13.47 -13.25
C LEU A 251 -1.76 12.15 -13.12
N ALA A 252 -3.09 12.17 -13.16
CA ALA A 252 -3.92 10.97 -13.10
C ALA A 252 -3.64 10.01 -14.27
N ARG A 253 -3.48 10.55 -15.49
CA ARG A 253 -3.09 9.76 -16.68
C ARG A 253 -1.71 9.14 -16.51
N ALA A 254 -0.72 9.90 -16.06
CA ALA A 254 0.62 9.41 -15.80
C ALA A 254 0.63 8.32 -14.70
N ALA A 255 -0.10 8.52 -13.60
CA ALA A 255 -0.26 7.56 -12.53
C ALA A 255 -0.91 6.25 -13.04
N THR A 256 -1.98 6.37 -13.82
CA THR A 256 -2.68 5.20 -14.40
C THR A 256 -1.80 4.45 -15.38
N ALA A 257 -1.08 5.14 -16.25
CA ALA A 257 -0.13 4.52 -17.16
C ALA A 257 0.97 3.76 -16.41
N ALA A 258 1.47 4.33 -15.29
CA ALA A 258 2.49 3.69 -14.47
C ALA A 258 1.95 2.41 -13.80
N VAL A 259 0.76 2.42 -13.21
CA VAL A 259 0.21 1.23 -12.55
C VAL A 259 -0.22 0.15 -13.54
N ARG A 260 -0.62 0.48 -14.77
CA ARG A 260 -0.98 -0.48 -15.82
C ARG A 260 0.23 -1.00 -16.60
N GLY A 261 1.27 -0.18 -16.79
CA GLY A 261 2.47 -0.53 -17.55
C GLY A 261 3.43 -1.45 -16.81
N ALA A 262 3.28 -1.59 -15.50
CA ALA A 262 4.11 -2.47 -14.71
C ALA A 262 3.79 -3.95 -14.98
N ARG A 263 4.83 -4.79 -14.98
CA ARG A 263 4.67 -6.24 -15.09
C ARG A 263 4.97 -6.86 -13.72
N PRO A 264 4.02 -7.59 -13.10
CA PRO A 264 4.28 -8.21 -11.82
C PRO A 264 5.47 -9.17 -11.93
N VAL A 265 6.35 -9.12 -10.95
CA VAL A 265 7.48 -10.06 -10.85
C VAL A 265 6.89 -11.47 -10.76
N ARG A 266 7.10 -12.27 -11.80
CA ARG A 266 6.68 -13.68 -11.80
C ARG A 266 7.60 -14.42 -10.83
N TYR A 267 7.15 -14.66 -9.62
CA TYR A 267 7.74 -15.66 -8.75
C TYR A 267 7.48 -17.03 -9.42
N SER A 268 8.45 -17.53 -10.20
CA SER A 268 8.37 -18.87 -10.74
C SER A 268 8.41 -19.84 -9.57
N ARG A 269 7.27 -20.43 -9.23
CA ARG A 269 7.22 -21.65 -8.44
C ARG A 269 7.84 -22.78 -9.27
N ARG A 270 9.15 -22.83 -9.34
CA ARG A 270 9.83 -24.09 -9.62
C ARG A 270 9.79 -24.93 -8.34
N LEU A 271 8.63 -25.44 -8.00
CA LEU A 271 8.55 -26.66 -7.22
C LEU A 271 9.10 -27.76 -8.13
N ARG A 272 10.36 -28.07 -8.00
CA ARG A 272 10.89 -29.34 -8.49
C ARG A 272 10.09 -30.44 -7.79
N ARG A 273 9.24 -31.11 -8.55
CA ARG A 273 8.73 -32.43 -8.16
C ARG A 273 9.95 -33.36 -8.18
N HIS A 274 10.34 -33.83 -7.04
CA HIS A 274 11.11 -35.05 -6.84
C HIS A 274 10.21 -36.07 -6.19
#